data_38f83886869fd4b91b37cc79a522aa14
#
_entry.id   38f83886869fd4b91b37cc79a522aa14
#
_cell.length_a   1.000
_cell.length_b   1.000
_cell.length_c   1.000
_cell.angle_alpha   90.00
_cell.angle_beta   90.00
_cell.angle_gamma   90.00
#
_symmetry.space_group_name_H-M   'P 1'
#
loop_
_entity.id
_entity.type
_entity.pdbx_description
1 polymer ?
#
loop_
_entity_poly.entity_id
_entity_poly.type
_entity_poly.pdbx_seq_one_letter_code
_entity_poly.pdbx_strand_id
1 'polypeptide(L)'
;MITVDEVRDFGRRFFDAVASGASAAEQAQFFLDPHARIYIAWNGATISLEDHETLHAQWINEHHSFGHFDLTPLNASPERVRARGTVYWQAEFPERPPPKMIKAVVGEDWIIERAPSGDLKFVLYINTFHHFLPDSAPLDL
;
A
#
# COMPACT_ATOMS: atom_id res chain seq x y z
N MET A 1 -15.62 15.12 7.02
CA MET A 1 -14.51 15.34 6.06
C MET A 1 -13.36 14.40 6.39
N ILE A 2 -12.89 13.66 5.41
CA ILE A 2 -11.74 12.75 5.57
C ILE A 2 -10.49 13.61 5.81
N THR A 3 -9.76 13.31 6.89
CA THR A 3 -8.56 14.04 7.30
C THR A 3 -7.29 13.28 6.98
N VAL A 4 -6.14 13.96 6.98
CA VAL A 4 -4.83 13.33 6.80
C VAL A 4 -4.59 12.27 7.88
N ASP A 5 -4.96 12.56 9.13
CA ASP A 5 -4.78 11.62 10.24
C ASP A 5 -5.60 10.34 10.04
N GLU A 6 -6.85 10.46 9.56
CA GLU A 6 -7.68 9.30 9.23
C GLU A 6 -7.06 8.47 8.11
N VAL A 7 -6.54 9.12 7.07
CA VAL A 7 -5.89 8.45 5.94
C VAL A 7 -4.63 7.72 6.39
N ARG A 8 -3.80 8.37 7.21
CA ARG A 8 -2.57 7.74 7.74
C ARG A 8 -2.90 6.56 8.64
N ASP A 9 -3.89 6.67 9.50
CA ASP A 9 -4.34 5.57 10.36
C ASP A 9 -4.87 4.40 9.53
N PHE A 10 -5.69 4.68 8.53
CA PHE A 10 -6.24 3.67 7.63
C PHE A 10 -5.13 2.97 6.85
N GLY A 11 -4.21 3.71 6.25
CA GLY A 11 -3.07 3.15 5.52
C GLY A 11 -2.16 2.32 6.41
N ARG A 12 -1.91 2.77 7.63
CA ARG A 12 -1.11 2.02 8.59
C ARG A 12 -1.77 0.68 8.94
N ARG A 13 -3.08 0.67 9.16
CA ARG A 13 -3.80 -0.58 9.44
C ARG A 13 -3.72 -1.56 8.27
N PHE A 14 -3.80 -1.06 7.03
CA PHE A 14 -3.63 -1.90 5.85
C PHE A 14 -2.20 -2.46 5.78
N PHE A 15 -1.18 -1.63 5.94
CA PHE A 15 0.21 -2.06 5.90
C PHE A 15 0.53 -3.05 7.02
N ASP A 16 0.03 -2.83 8.22
CA ASP A 16 0.21 -3.75 9.35
C ASP A 16 -0.43 -5.12 9.06
N ALA A 17 -1.61 -5.12 8.46
CA ALA A 17 -2.29 -6.35 8.06
C ALA A 17 -1.47 -7.12 7.01
N VAL A 18 -0.99 -6.43 5.98
CA VAL A 18 -0.15 -7.03 4.92
C VAL A 18 1.15 -7.58 5.51
N ALA A 19 1.82 -6.81 6.35
CA ALA A 19 3.07 -7.22 7.01
C ALA A 19 2.87 -8.43 7.94
N SER A 20 1.67 -8.60 8.46
CA SER A 20 1.29 -9.73 9.31
C SER A 20 0.78 -10.95 8.54
N GLY A 21 0.83 -10.91 7.22
CA GLY A 21 0.45 -12.04 6.36
C GLY A 21 -1.04 -12.10 6.03
N ALA A 22 -1.72 -10.96 5.95
CA ALA A 22 -3.13 -10.93 5.59
C ALA A 22 -3.39 -11.65 4.26
N SER A 23 -4.42 -12.51 4.24
CA SER A 23 -4.90 -13.18 3.04
C SER A 23 -5.51 -12.17 2.06
N ALA A 24 -5.69 -12.58 0.80
CA ALA A 24 -6.38 -11.76 -0.18
C ALA A 24 -7.78 -11.36 0.30
N ALA A 25 -8.51 -12.29 0.93
CA ALA A 25 -9.84 -12.01 1.48
C ALA A 25 -9.80 -10.96 2.61
N GLU A 26 -8.79 -11.04 3.48
CA GLU A 26 -8.59 -10.04 4.54
C GLU A 26 -8.19 -8.68 3.96
N GLN A 27 -7.31 -8.65 2.96
CA GLN A 27 -6.94 -7.43 2.26
C GLN A 27 -8.13 -6.78 1.54
N ALA A 28 -9.00 -7.61 0.94
CA ALA A 28 -10.17 -7.14 0.21
C ALA A 28 -11.13 -6.31 1.08
N GLN A 29 -11.11 -6.50 2.39
CA GLN A 29 -11.91 -5.72 3.33
C GLN A 29 -11.51 -4.24 3.37
N PHE A 30 -10.30 -3.90 2.94
CA PHE A 30 -9.81 -2.53 2.85
C PHE A 30 -10.21 -1.85 1.53
N PHE A 31 -10.78 -2.58 0.59
CA PHE A 31 -11.12 -2.09 -0.74
C PHE A 31 -12.63 -2.03 -0.94
N LEU A 32 -13.08 -1.05 -1.70
CA LEU A 32 -14.48 -0.94 -2.07
C LEU A 32 -14.90 -2.08 -3.03
N ASP A 33 -14.01 -2.41 -3.98
CA ASP A 33 -14.17 -3.55 -4.88
C ASP A 33 -13.40 -4.75 -4.31
N PRO A 34 -14.08 -5.88 -4.00
CA PRO A 34 -13.39 -7.07 -3.47
C PRO A 34 -12.44 -7.73 -4.49
N HIS A 35 -12.53 -7.38 -5.77
CA HIS A 35 -11.65 -7.82 -6.84
C HIS A 35 -10.64 -6.74 -7.26
N ALA A 36 -10.32 -5.83 -6.35
CA ALA A 36 -9.39 -4.74 -6.59
C ALA A 36 -8.02 -5.22 -7.02
N ARG A 37 -7.31 -4.35 -7.73
CA ARG A 37 -5.92 -4.58 -8.15
C ARG A 37 -5.05 -3.44 -7.66
N ILE A 38 -3.80 -3.76 -7.39
CA ILE A 38 -2.76 -2.77 -7.08
C ILE A 38 -2.02 -2.47 -8.37
N TYR A 39 -1.92 -1.19 -8.71
CA TYR A 39 -1.27 -0.72 -9.93
C TYR A 39 0.16 -0.29 -9.63
N ILE A 40 1.10 -0.77 -10.45
CA ILE A 40 2.51 -0.40 -10.38
C ILE A 40 2.79 0.51 -11.59
N ALA A 41 2.72 1.83 -11.37
CA ALA A 41 2.71 2.78 -12.48
C ALA A 41 4.02 2.79 -13.28
N TRP A 42 5.16 2.62 -12.62
CA TRP A 42 6.47 2.74 -13.28
C TRP A 42 6.80 1.59 -14.24
N ASN A 43 6.16 0.43 -14.10
CA ASN A 43 6.37 -0.71 -15.03
C ASN A 43 5.09 -1.15 -15.75
N GLY A 44 3.96 -0.47 -15.49
CA GLY A 44 2.66 -0.76 -16.10
C GLY A 44 1.99 -2.05 -15.61
N ALA A 45 2.51 -2.69 -14.58
CA ALA A 45 1.95 -3.92 -14.05
C ALA A 45 0.72 -3.67 -13.19
N THR A 46 -0.14 -4.67 -13.10
CA THR A 46 -1.22 -4.73 -12.11
C THR A 46 -1.13 -6.03 -11.34
N ILE A 47 -1.35 -5.96 -10.04
CA ILE A 47 -1.25 -7.11 -9.15
C ILE A 47 -2.62 -7.34 -8.51
N SER A 48 -3.15 -8.58 -8.59
CA SER A 48 -4.35 -8.96 -7.85
C SER A 48 -4.04 -9.02 -6.36
N LEU A 49 -5.06 -9.03 -5.51
CA LEU A 49 -4.84 -9.18 -4.07
C LEU A 49 -4.25 -10.56 -3.73
N GLU A 50 -4.58 -11.59 -4.50
CA GLU A 50 -4.00 -12.92 -4.38
C GLU A 50 -2.49 -12.90 -4.69
N ASP A 51 -2.10 -12.22 -5.77
CA ASP A 51 -0.69 -12.04 -6.11
C ASP A 51 0.05 -11.21 -5.07
N HIS A 52 -0.62 -10.20 -4.50
CA HIS A 52 -0.07 -9.35 -3.44
C HIS A 52 0.17 -10.16 -2.16
N GLU A 53 -0.76 -11.03 -1.79
CA GLU A 53 -0.59 -11.97 -0.67
C GLU A 53 0.64 -12.86 -0.90
N THR A 54 0.76 -13.46 -2.08
CA THR A 54 1.89 -14.33 -2.45
C THR A 54 3.20 -13.57 -2.41
N LEU A 55 3.22 -12.35 -2.93
CA LEU A 55 4.41 -11.50 -2.96
C LEU A 55 4.91 -11.21 -1.54
N HIS A 56 4.02 -10.78 -0.65
CA HIS A 56 4.39 -10.41 0.71
C HIS A 56 4.70 -11.62 1.61
N ALA A 57 4.22 -12.81 1.26
CA ALA A 57 4.48 -14.03 2.02
C ALA A 57 5.98 -14.42 2.04
N GLN A 58 6.77 -13.93 1.10
CA GLN A 58 8.21 -14.23 1.04
C GLN A 58 9.05 -13.39 2.00
N TRP A 59 8.47 -12.39 2.66
CA TRP A 59 9.21 -11.44 3.50
C TRP A 59 8.89 -11.58 4.97
N ILE A 60 9.89 -11.23 5.80
CA ILE A 60 9.77 -11.07 7.24
C ILE A 60 10.23 -9.67 7.62
N ASN A 61 9.96 -9.26 8.86
CA ASN A 61 10.39 -7.96 9.40
C ASN A 61 10.03 -6.79 8.47
N GLU A 62 8.81 -6.83 7.96
CA GLU A 62 8.31 -5.81 7.06
C GLU A 62 7.81 -4.59 7.84
N HIS A 63 8.27 -3.40 7.45
CA HIS A 63 7.90 -2.13 8.07
C HIS A 63 7.59 -1.08 7.03
N HIS A 64 6.60 -0.25 7.35
CA HIS A 64 6.22 0.92 6.58
C HIS A 64 6.23 2.14 7.48
N SER A 65 6.85 3.23 7.01
CA SER A 65 6.86 4.52 7.71
C SER A 65 6.33 5.60 6.78
N PHE A 66 5.33 6.35 7.24
CA PHE A 66 4.72 7.40 6.42
C PHE A 66 5.63 8.61 6.30
N GLY A 67 5.81 9.07 5.08
CA GLY A 67 6.33 10.38 4.78
C GLY A 67 5.19 11.40 4.73
N HIS A 68 5.34 12.40 3.86
CA HIS A 68 4.33 13.43 3.66
C HIS A 68 3.18 12.91 2.79
N PHE A 69 1.94 13.28 3.13
CA PHE A 69 0.74 12.99 2.35
C PHE A 69 -0.09 14.24 2.17
N ASP A 70 -0.50 14.50 0.92
CA ASP A 70 -1.42 15.55 0.55
C ASP A 70 -2.78 14.95 0.22
N LEU A 71 -3.86 15.61 0.65
CA LEU A 71 -5.22 15.24 0.31
C LEU A 71 -5.84 16.25 -0.64
N THR A 72 -6.55 15.75 -1.65
CA THR A 72 -7.38 16.54 -2.54
C THR A 72 -8.80 16.01 -2.46
N PRO A 73 -9.79 16.80 -2.00
CA PRO A 73 -11.19 16.37 -2.03
C PRO A 73 -11.66 16.16 -3.46
N LEU A 74 -12.34 15.02 -3.72
CA LEU A 74 -12.86 14.68 -5.04
C LEU A 74 -14.37 14.72 -5.10
N ASN A 75 -15.05 14.34 -4.02
CA ASN A 75 -16.49 14.25 -3.96
C ASN A 75 -16.98 14.41 -2.53
N ALA A 76 -18.18 14.98 -2.36
CA ALA A 76 -18.76 15.21 -1.04
C ALA A 76 -19.73 14.11 -0.60
N SER A 77 -20.38 13.42 -1.54
CA SER A 77 -21.37 12.37 -1.23
C SER A 77 -21.43 11.35 -2.38
N PRO A 78 -20.89 10.14 -2.24
CA PRO A 78 -20.09 9.70 -1.08
C PRO A 78 -18.80 10.50 -0.95
N GLU A 79 -18.32 10.66 0.27
CA GLU A 79 -17.12 11.42 0.52
C GLU A 79 -15.89 10.67 -0.02
N ARG A 80 -15.12 11.36 -0.89
CA ARG A 80 -13.91 10.82 -1.52
C ARG A 80 -12.79 11.82 -1.47
N VAL A 81 -11.57 11.30 -1.30
CA VAL A 81 -10.35 12.08 -1.39
C VAL A 81 -9.32 11.32 -2.22
N ARG A 82 -8.43 12.07 -2.86
CA ARG A 82 -7.19 11.56 -3.41
C ARG A 82 -6.08 11.84 -2.39
N ALA A 83 -5.35 10.81 -2.02
CA ALA A 83 -4.22 10.89 -1.10
C ALA A 83 -2.94 10.55 -1.86
N ARG A 84 -1.97 11.47 -1.89
CA ARG A 84 -0.70 11.30 -2.58
C ARG A 84 0.44 11.56 -1.62
N GLY A 85 1.43 10.68 -1.64
CA GLY A 85 2.56 10.84 -0.74
C GLY A 85 3.61 9.78 -0.91
N THR A 86 4.43 9.63 0.10
CA THR A 86 5.53 8.65 0.12
C THR A 86 5.48 7.83 1.40
N VAL A 87 5.95 6.59 1.27
CA VAL A 87 6.14 5.64 2.37
C VAL A 87 7.55 5.09 2.27
N TYR A 88 8.30 5.10 3.37
CA TYR A 88 9.52 4.29 3.46
C TYR A 88 9.12 2.86 3.75
N TRP A 89 9.66 1.93 2.97
CA TRP A 89 9.36 0.50 3.08
C TRP A 89 10.64 -0.31 3.23
N GLN A 90 10.62 -1.25 4.17
CA GLN A 90 11.66 -2.26 4.25
C GLN A 90 11.06 -3.64 4.48
N ALA A 91 11.71 -4.66 3.93
CA ALA A 91 11.30 -6.06 4.05
C ALA A 91 12.51 -6.95 3.90
N GLU A 92 12.55 -8.07 4.60
CA GLU A 92 13.71 -8.96 4.62
C GLU A 92 13.40 -10.27 3.90
N PHE A 93 14.33 -10.70 3.02
CA PHE A 93 14.33 -12.05 2.46
C PHE A 93 15.12 -12.99 3.39
N PRO A 94 14.48 -13.89 4.15
CA PRO A 94 15.19 -14.72 5.11
C PRO A 94 16.13 -15.75 4.47
N GLU A 95 15.82 -16.19 3.24
CA GLU A 95 16.51 -17.30 2.57
C GLU A 95 17.57 -16.87 1.55
N ARG A 96 17.85 -15.56 1.44
CA ARG A 96 18.83 -15.05 0.47
C ARG A 96 20.19 -14.77 1.14
N PRO A 97 21.31 -14.85 0.37
CA PRO A 97 22.57 -14.27 0.82
C PRO A 97 22.44 -12.72 0.85
N PRO A 98 23.27 -12.03 1.67
CA PRO A 98 23.25 -10.56 1.69
C PRO A 98 23.52 -9.95 0.30
N PRO A 99 22.86 -8.82 -0.03
CA PRO A 99 21.93 -8.06 0.79
C PRO A 99 20.55 -8.72 0.88
N LYS A 100 19.99 -8.81 2.09
CA LYS A 100 18.69 -9.46 2.34
C LYS A 100 17.55 -8.46 2.50
N MET A 101 17.86 -7.21 2.84
CA MET A 101 16.87 -6.21 3.20
C MET A 101 16.54 -5.33 2.01
N ILE A 102 15.27 -5.34 1.60
CA ILE A 102 14.73 -4.33 0.70
C ILE A 102 14.59 -3.04 1.50
N LYS A 103 15.05 -1.94 0.92
CA LYS A 103 14.90 -0.59 1.49
C LYS A 103 14.53 0.36 0.36
N ALA A 104 13.33 0.90 0.42
CA ALA A 104 12.83 1.74 -0.66
C ALA A 104 11.96 2.88 -0.14
N VAL A 105 12.01 3.99 -0.87
CA VAL A 105 10.98 5.03 -0.78
C VAL A 105 9.96 4.73 -1.87
N VAL A 106 8.71 4.56 -1.49
CA VAL A 106 7.62 4.19 -2.39
C VAL A 106 6.66 5.36 -2.53
N GLY A 107 6.36 5.74 -3.77
CA GLY A 107 5.32 6.72 -4.06
C GLY A 107 3.95 6.07 -4.01
N GLU A 108 3.01 6.71 -3.34
CA GLU A 108 1.65 6.24 -3.18
C GLU A 108 0.66 7.25 -3.76
N ASP A 109 -0.34 6.75 -4.46
CA ASP A 109 -1.43 7.56 -5.00
C ASP A 109 -2.72 6.75 -4.84
N TRP A 110 -3.57 7.17 -3.90
CA TRP A 110 -4.78 6.46 -3.51
C TRP A 110 -6.01 7.31 -3.75
N ILE A 111 -7.11 6.66 -4.11
CA ILE A 111 -8.44 7.25 -3.95
C ILE A 111 -9.12 6.49 -2.82
N ILE A 112 -9.62 7.22 -1.83
CA ILE A 112 -10.23 6.68 -0.62
C ILE A 112 -11.65 7.24 -0.51
N GLU A 113 -12.59 6.35 -0.17
CA GLU A 113 -13.99 6.70 0.03
C GLU A 113 -14.44 6.32 1.43
N ARG A 114 -15.33 7.12 2.02
CA ARG A 114 -16.02 6.73 3.23
C ARG A 114 -17.23 5.87 2.85
N ALA A 115 -17.20 4.59 3.25
CA ALA A 115 -18.31 3.66 2.99
C ALA A 115 -19.52 4.01 3.85
N PRO A 116 -20.73 3.49 3.51
CA PRO A 116 -21.93 3.71 4.33
C PRO A 116 -21.78 3.30 5.79
N SER A 117 -20.91 2.33 6.09
CA SER A 117 -20.58 1.91 7.46
C SER A 117 -19.80 2.96 8.25
N GLY A 118 -19.26 3.99 7.59
CA GLY A 118 -18.34 4.97 8.17
C GLY A 118 -16.87 4.62 7.99
N ASP A 119 -16.57 3.39 7.59
CA ASP A 119 -15.18 2.96 7.37
C ASP A 119 -14.61 3.53 6.07
N LEU A 120 -13.31 3.78 6.07
CA LEU A 120 -12.61 4.14 4.85
C LEU A 120 -12.31 2.90 4.03
N LYS A 121 -12.36 3.05 2.69
CA LYS A 121 -12.02 2.00 1.73
C LYS A 121 -11.18 2.58 0.60
N PHE A 122 -10.20 1.81 0.13
CA PHE A 122 -9.51 2.16 -1.11
C PHE A 122 -10.46 1.96 -2.29
N VAL A 123 -10.57 2.97 -3.13
CA VAL A 123 -11.22 2.88 -4.44
C VAL A 123 -10.16 2.59 -5.51
N LEU A 124 -8.97 3.18 -5.34
CA LEU A 124 -7.84 3.01 -6.24
C LEU A 124 -6.56 3.00 -5.41
N TYR A 125 -5.64 2.11 -5.76
CA TYR A 125 -4.35 1.97 -5.10
C TYR A 125 -3.24 1.89 -6.14
N ILE A 126 -2.38 2.90 -6.18
CA ILE A 126 -1.28 2.99 -7.14
C ILE A 126 0.03 3.19 -6.41
N ASN A 127 1.03 2.36 -6.72
CA ASN A 127 2.43 2.66 -6.43
C ASN A 127 3.00 3.41 -7.63
N THR A 128 3.36 4.67 -7.43
CA THR A 128 3.81 5.54 -8.52
C THR A 128 5.28 5.34 -8.85
N PHE A 129 6.09 5.00 -7.86
CA PHE A 129 7.51 4.66 -8.04
C PHE A 129 8.02 3.85 -6.84
N HIS A 130 9.12 3.13 -7.07
CA HIS A 130 9.95 2.54 -6.03
C HIS A 130 11.37 3.08 -6.20
N HIS A 131 11.84 3.86 -5.25
CA HIS A 131 13.22 4.34 -5.22
C HIS A 131 14.01 3.48 -4.21
N PHE A 132 14.80 2.55 -4.73
CA PHE A 132 15.59 1.66 -3.87
C PHE A 132 16.84 2.39 -3.38
N LEU A 133 17.13 2.27 -2.08
CA LEU A 133 18.36 2.82 -1.51
C LEU A 133 19.57 2.02 -2.00
N PRO A 134 20.78 2.60 -1.98
CA PRO A 134 21.96 1.96 -2.57
C PRO A 134 22.34 0.59 -2.01
N ASP A 135 21.99 0.33 -0.73
CA ASP A 135 22.28 -0.95 -0.06
C ASP A 135 21.06 -1.91 -0.04
N SER A 136 20.01 -1.59 -0.79
CA SER A 136 18.80 -2.42 -0.85
C SER A 136 19.05 -3.74 -1.55
N ALA A 137 18.40 -4.81 -1.06
CA ALA A 137 18.25 -6.02 -1.84
C ALA A 137 17.47 -5.74 -3.12
N PRO A 138 17.73 -6.46 -4.23
CA PRO A 138 16.97 -6.29 -5.45
C PRO A 138 15.56 -6.84 -5.32
N LEU A 139 14.61 -6.21 -6.01
CA LEU A 139 13.23 -6.66 -6.12
C LEU A 139 12.82 -6.64 -7.58
N ASP A 140 12.37 -7.80 -8.07
CA ASP A 140 11.81 -7.95 -9.41
C ASP A 140 10.29 -8.04 -9.29
N LEU A 141 9.60 -7.14 -9.96
CA LEU A 141 8.13 -7.10 -10.00
C LEU A 141 7.61 -7.37 -11.41
#